data_34a5de2a74747d0bdd88f417650f7692
#
_entry.id   34a5de2a74747d0bdd88f417650f7692
#
_cell.length_a   1.000
_cell.length_b   1.000
_cell.length_c   1.000
_cell.angle_alpha   90.00
_cell.angle_beta   90.00
_cell.angle_gamma   90.00
#
_symmetry.space_group_name_H-M   'P 1'
#
loop_
_entity.id
_entity.type
_entity.pdbx_description
1 polymer ?
#
loop_
_entity_poly.entity_id
_entity_poly.type
_entity_poly.pdbx_seq_one_letter_code
_entity_poly.pdbx_strand_id
1 'polypeptide(L)'
;MKTKRLKMILAIMIPLMTLNSSCNSDNDVINDSVIVDPDTSSNYDISSILPLFDGIEAVSYAVNGTIVTFTTNDLPNHTSPYWPSNNPLHEAYNGTNANFNLNPNRISTQNITFTISLNPTEAANKEATNLGPIGISRNGVVFFNQYAGPNNQPLTNEINSFDQWLGHPQNTGQYHYHIEPTYLINQFGDDAFLGLLADGFPVYGPLEDGMTITNSDLDEYHGHVSATEDFPNGIYH
;
A
#
# COMPACT_ATOMS: atom_id res chain seq x y z
N MET A 1 62.71 6.14 -16.35
CA MET A 1 63.09 5.62 -15.01
C MET A 1 61.90 4.83 -14.47
N LYS A 2 62.08 3.51 -14.36
CA LYS A 2 61.03 2.59 -13.88
C LYS A 2 61.37 2.23 -12.45
N THR A 3 60.52 2.57 -11.49
CA THR A 3 60.66 2.14 -10.08
C THR A 3 59.69 0.99 -9.82
N LYS A 4 60.23 -0.18 -9.59
CA LYS A 4 59.54 -1.39 -9.13
C LYS A 4 59.25 -1.25 -7.62
N ARG A 5 58.00 -1.45 -7.20
CA ARG A 5 57.66 -1.66 -5.78
C ARG A 5 57.50 -3.14 -5.46
N LEU A 6 58.27 -3.56 -4.46
CA LEU A 6 58.41 -4.87 -3.90
C LEU A 6 57.15 -5.21 -3.04
N LYS A 7 56.51 -6.36 -3.28
CA LYS A 7 55.46 -6.90 -2.46
C LYS A 7 56.04 -7.71 -1.31
N MET A 8 55.79 -7.31 -0.10
CA MET A 8 56.13 -8.04 1.12
C MET A 8 54.97 -8.94 1.52
N ILE A 9 55.15 -10.24 1.52
CA ILE A 9 54.20 -11.26 1.99
C ILE A 9 54.48 -11.48 3.46
N LEU A 10 53.50 -11.21 4.33
CA LEU A 10 53.58 -11.50 5.76
C LEU A 10 52.80 -12.78 6.03
N ALA A 11 53.49 -13.83 6.41
CA ALA A 11 52.94 -15.12 6.86
C ALA A 11 52.58 -15.00 8.34
N ILE A 12 51.33 -15.21 8.70
CA ILE A 12 50.88 -15.27 10.09
C ILE A 12 50.70 -16.76 10.48
N MET A 13 51.49 -17.21 11.41
CA MET A 13 51.36 -18.52 12.09
C MET A 13 50.18 -18.48 13.08
N ILE A 14 49.32 -19.48 13.01
CA ILE A 14 48.25 -19.74 13.96
C ILE A 14 48.74 -20.75 15.00
N PRO A 15 48.71 -20.51 16.30
CA PRO A 15 48.90 -21.53 17.28
C PRO A 15 47.61 -22.28 17.61
N LEU A 16 47.69 -23.59 17.55
CA LEU A 16 46.69 -24.57 17.97
C LEU A 16 46.63 -24.60 19.51
N MET A 17 45.51 -24.19 20.14
CA MET A 17 45.28 -24.40 21.56
C MET A 17 44.17 -25.44 21.78
N THR A 18 44.50 -26.39 22.60
CA THR A 18 43.72 -27.56 23.01
C THR A 18 42.63 -27.18 24.04
N LEU A 19 41.47 -27.82 23.87
CA LEU A 19 40.31 -27.78 24.75
C LEU A 19 40.58 -28.35 26.14
N ASN A 20 40.12 -27.64 27.16
CA ASN A 20 39.73 -28.22 28.44
C ASN A 20 38.30 -27.81 28.76
N SER A 21 37.43 -28.81 28.87
CA SER A 21 36.05 -28.68 29.32
C SER A 21 36.00 -28.57 30.85
N SER A 22 35.32 -27.56 31.36
CA SER A 22 34.86 -27.53 32.74
C SER A 22 33.39 -27.02 32.73
N CYS A 23 32.50 -27.88 33.23
CA CYS A 23 31.11 -27.54 33.48
C CYS A 23 31.04 -26.57 34.67
N ASN A 24 30.38 -25.43 34.50
CA ASN A 24 29.76 -24.70 35.60
C ASN A 24 28.39 -24.18 35.15
N SER A 25 27.39 -24.54 35.95
CA SER A 25 26.01 -24.12 35.81
C SER A 25 25.87 -22.70 36.34
N ASP A 26 25.62 -21.73 35.47
CA ASP A 26 25.08 -20.43 35.85
C ASP A 26 23.90 -20.10 34.93
N ASN A 27 22.79 -19.72 35.56
CA ASN A 27 21.52 -19.32 34.95
C ASN A 27 21.68 -18.00 34.18
N ASP A 28 22.01 -18.08 32.92
CA ASP A 28 21.85 -16.93 32.02
C ASP A 28 20.42 -16.93 31.49
N VAL A 29 19.69 -15.89 31.83
CA VAL A 29 18.39 -15.52 31.25
C VAL A 29 18.65 -15.26 29.77
N ILE A 30 18.39 -16.26 28.96
CA ILE A 30 18.35 -16.10 27.50
C ILE A 30 17.17 -15.18 27.22
N ASN A 31 17.46 -13.95 26.82
CA ASN A 31 16.48 -13.07 26.19
C ASN A 31 16.14 -13.71 24.83
N ASP A 32 15.13 -14.58 24.87
CA ASP A 32 14.61 -15.27 23.69
C ASP A 32 13.93 -14.19 22.83
N SER A 33 14.70 -13.61 21.91
CA SER A 33 14.11 -12.88 20.81
C SER A 33 13.30 -13.91 20.04
N VAL A 34 11.99 -13.89 20.23
CA VAL A 34 11.04 -14.70 19.47
C VAL A 34 11.27 -14.36 18.00
N ILE A 35 12.00 -15.23 17.33
CA ILE A 35 12.00 -15.30 15.87
C ILE A 35 10.57 -15.76 15.56
N VAL A 36 9.70 -14.84 15.20
CA VAL A 36 8.37 -15.15 14.69
C VAL A 36 8.60 -15.86 13.36
N ASP A 37 8.37 -17.17 13.36
CA ASP A 37 8.38 -18.00 12.15
C ASP A 37 7.29 -17.45 11.22
N PRO A 38 7.60 -17.03 9.97
CA PRO A 38 6.59 -16.49 9.06
C PRO A 38 5.55 -17.51 8.57
N ASP A 39 5.58 -18.76 9.06
CA ASP A 39 4.67 -19.84 8.62
C ASP A 39 3.58 -20.17 9.65
N THR A 40 2.99 -19.18 10.31
CA THR A 40 1.67 -19.33 10.93
C THR A 40 0.68 -18.63 10.04
N SER A 41 -0.28 -19.37 9.47
CA SER A 41 -1.48 -18.83 8.83
C SER A 41 -2.14 -17.85 9.81
N SER A 42 -1.75 -16.58 9.73
CA SER A 42 -2.30 -15.53 10.56
C SER A 42 -3.77 -15.42 10.19
N ASN A 43 -4.66 -15.78 11.11
CA ASN A 43 -6.10 -15.56 10.96
C ASN A 43 -6.37 -14.07 11.15
N TYR A 44 -6.12 -13.30 10.11
CA TYR A 44 -6.50 -11.89 10.12
C TYR A 44 -8.03 -11.75 10.20
N ASP A 45 -8.49 -10.72 10.88
CA ASP A 45 -9.89 -10.30 10.89
C ASP A 45 -9.95 -8.80 10.67
N ILE A 46 -10.42 -8.40 9.48
CA ILE A 46 -10.52 -7.01 9.08
C ILE A 46 -11.85 -6.35 9.44
N SER A 47 -12.69 -7.00 10.24
CA SER A 47 -14.00 -6.44 10.64
C SER A 47 -13.87 -5.14 11.44
N SER A 48 -12.75 -4.95 12.16
CA SER A 48 -12.48 -3.74 12.97
C SER A 48 -12.36 -2.46 12.15
N ILE A 49 -11.96 -2.54 10.88
CA ILE A 49 -11.80 -1.36 10.01
C ILE A 49 -13.04 -1.03 9.18
N LEU A 50 -14.07 -1.86 9.16
CA LEU A 50 -15.29 -1.58 8.41
C LEU A 50 -15.97 -0.26 8.83
N PRO A 51 -16.04 0.09 10.14
CA PRO A 51 -16.61 1.36 10.58
C PRO A 51 -15.89 2.61 10.03
N LEU A 52 -14.66 2.47 9.53
CA LEU A 52 -13.93 3.59 8.91
C LEU A 52 -14.57 4.04 7.57
N PHE A 53 -15.47 3.23 7.02
CA PHE A 53 -16.28 3.58 5.85
C PHE A 53 -17.66 4.17 6.20
N ASP A 54 -18.04 4.20 7.49
CA ASP A 54 -19.34 4.70 7.90
C ASP A 54 -19.48 6.20 7.62
N GLY A 55 -20.65 6.59 7.09
CA GLY A 55 -20.95 7.98 6.78
C GLY A 55 -20.31 8.51 5.49
N ILE A 56 -19.59 7.68 4.75
CA ILE A 56 -19.06 8.04 3.43
C ILE A 56 -20.18 7.92 2.41
N GLU A 57 -20.61 9.04 1.84
CA GLU A 57 -21.75 9.09 0.90
C GLU A 57 -21.58 8.20 -0.33
N ALA A 58 -20.33 8.05 -0.79
CA ALA A 58 -20.02 7.25 -1.96
C ALA A 58 -20.08 5.74 -1.70
N VAL A 59 -20.08 5.28 -0.44
CA VAL A 59 -19.87 3.89 -0.07
C VAL A 59 -21.02 3.33 0.74
N SER A 60 -21.41 2.11 0.43
CA SER A 60 -22.20 1.26 1.34
C SER A 60 -21.56 -0.11 1.43
N TYR A 61 -21.73 -0.79 2.56
CA TYR A 61 -21.29 -2.18 2.71
C TYR A 61 -22.30 -3.01 3.48
N ALA A 62 -22.26 -4.32 3.25
CA ALA A 62 -23.05 -5.31 3.96
C ALA A 62 -22.20 -6.53 4.28
N VAL A 63 -22.32 -7.03 5.53
CA VAL A 63 -21.61 -8.23 5.98
C VAL A 63 -22.59 -9.42 5.95
N ASN A 64 -22.10 -10.53 5.37
CA ASN A 64 -22.79 -11.81 5.37
C ASN A 64 -21.80 -12.93 5.73
N GLY A 65 -21.88 -13.43 6.97
CA GLY A 65 -20.91 -14.38 7.51
C GLY A 65 -19.49 -13.77 7.54
N THR A 66 -18.56 -14.40 6.85
CA THR A 66 -17.15 -13.96 6.75
C THR A 66 -16.86 -13.12 5.50
N ILE A 67 -17.88 -12.64 4.84
CA ILE A 67 -17.76 -11.84 3.60
C ILE A 67 -18.36 -10.46 3.83
N VAL A 68 -17.65 -9.43 3.42
CA VAL A 68 -18.17 -8.08 3.25
C VAL A 68 -18.34 -7.76 1.77
N THR A 69 -19.45 -7.16 1.41
CA THR A 69 -19.71 -6.64 0.06
C THR A 69 -19.78 -5.12 0.13
N PHE A 70 -18.82 -4.46 -0.50
CA PHE A 70 -18.83 -3.01 -0.70
C PHE A 70 -19.50 -2.67 -2.03
N THR A 71 -20.25 -1.58 -2.04
CA THR A 71 -20.73 -0.93 -3.26
C THR A 71 -20.35 0.54 -3.21
N THR A 72 -19.76 1.05 -4.29
CA THR A 72 -19.38 2.46 -4.40
C THR A 72 -19.89 3.08 -5.69
N ASN A 73 -20.29 4.36 -5.62
CA ASN A 73 -20.58 5.18 -6.80
C ASN A 73 -19.32 5.85 -7.37
N ASP A 74 -18.16 5.66 -6.72
CA ASP A 74 -16.83 6.11 -7.15
C ASP A 74 -16.71 7.63 -7.35
N LEU A 75 -17.53 8.40 -6.65
CA LEU A 75 -17.48 9.86 -6.70
C LEU A 75 -16.57 10.39 -5.60
N PRO A 76 -15.43 11.03 -5.94
CA PRO A 76 -14.57 11.63 -4.94
C PRO A 76 -15.28 12.78 -4.21
N ASN A 77 -15.04 12.87 -2.90
CA ASN A 77 -15.62 13.91 -2.03
C ASN A 77 -14.72 15.16 -1.91
N HIS A 78 -13.89 15.41 -2.91
CA HIS A 78 -12.97 16.55 -2.98
C HIS A 78 -13.09 17.30 -4.30
N THR A 79 -12.52 18.50 -4.35
CA THR A 79 -12.47 19.31 -5.56
C THR A 79 -11.53 18.69 -6.61
N SER A 80 -11.87 18.89 -7.90
CA SER A 80 -11.04 18.41 -9.01
C SER A 80 -11.35 19.20 -10.28
N PRO A 81 -10.40 19.42 -11.19
CA PRO A 81 -10.65 19.97 -12.52
C PRO A 81 -11.42 18.99 -13.41
N TYR A 82 -11.56 17.74 -12.99
CA TYR A 82 -12.29 16.72 -13.71
C TYR A 82 -13.79 16.68 -13.44
N TRP A 83 -14.28 17.38 -12.42
CA TRP A 83 -15.71 17.59 -12.29
C TRP A 83 -16.27 18.41 -13.47
N PRO A 84 -17.50 18.14 -13.92
CA PRO A 84 -18.18 19.04 -14.84
C PRO A 84 -18.21 20.48 -14.29
N SER A 85 -18.08 21.47 -15.16
CA SER A 85 -17.93 22.89 -14.76
C SER A 85 -19.09 23.47 -13.94
N ASN A 86 -20.26 22.81 -13.96
CA ASN A 86 -21.42 23.16 -13.16
C ASN A 86 -21.50 22.41 -11.82
N ASN A 87 -20.54 21.52 -11.53
CA ASN A 87 -20.49 20.80 -10.26
C ASN A 87 -19.87 21.72 -9.18
N PRO A 88 -20.42 21.77 -7.96
CA PRO A 88 -19.85 22.58 -6.86
C PRO A 88 -18.40 22.21 -6.49
N LEU A 89 -17.96 20.98 -6.77
CA LEU A 89 -16.60 20.50 -6.53
C LEU A 89 -15.65 20.75 -7.72
N HIS A 90 -16.13 21.43 -8.79
CA HIS A 90 -15.23 21.79 -9.88
C HIS A 90 -14.27 22.89 -9.43
N GLU A 91 -12.98 22.61 -9.54
CA GLU A 91 -11.90 23.55 -9.25
C GLU A 91 -10.82 23.44 -10.32
N ALA A 92 -10.31 24.57 -10.79
CA ALA A 92 -9.15 24.54 -11.69
C ALA A 92 -7.96 23.88 -11.00
N TYR A 93 -7.14 23.18 -11.79
CA TYR A 93 -5.92 22.55 -11.25
C TYR A 93 -5.07 23.56 -10.48
N ASN A 94 -4.71 23.22 -9.26
CA ASN A 94 -3.87 23.99 -8.36
C ASN A 94 -2.71 23.16 -7.74
N GLY A 95 -2.43 21.98 -8.33
CA GLY A 95 -1.33 21.12 -7.90
C GLY A 95 0.04 21.61 -8.34
N THR A 96 1.07 20.84 -8.03
CA THR A 96 2.48 21.23 -8.23
C THR A 96 3.12 20.69 -9.50
N ASN A 97 2.44 19.81 -10.25
CA ASN A 97 2.98 19.25 -11.48
C ASN A 97 2.94 20.29 -12.62
N ALA A 98 4.09 20.85 -12.96
CA ALA A 98 4.21 21.84 -14.05
C ALA A 98 3.87 21.28 -15.44
N ASN A 99 3.85 19.95 -15.60
CA ASN A 99 3.48 19.28 -16.84
C ASN A 99 2.02 18.84 -16.87
N PHE A 100 1.21 19.26 -15.88
CA PHE A 100 -0.19 18.87 -15.83
C PHE A 100 -0.90 19.14 -17.15
N ASN A 101 -1.60 18.12 -17.64
CA ASN A 101 -2.39 18.19 -18.86
C ASN A 101 -3.74 17.50 -18.63
N LEU A 102 -4.79 18.33 -18.58
CA LEU A 102 -6.15 17.87 -18.35
C LEU A 102 -6.59 16.90 -19.47
N ASN A 103 -6.85 15.63 -19.13
CA ASN A 103 -7.42 14.69 -20.09
C ASN A 103 -8.89 15.04 -20.43
N PRO A 104 -9.47 14.56 -21.53
CA PRO A 104 -10.81 14.93 -21.96
C PRO A 104 -11.94 14.34 -21.09
N ASN A 105 -11.63 13.41 -20.21
CA ASN A 105 -12.63 12.68 -19.44
C ASN A 105 -13.18 13.54 -18.30
N ARG A 106 -14.36 13.21 -17.82
CA ARG A 106 -14.99 13.88 -16.66
C ARG A 106 -15.51 12.85 -15.69
N ILE A 107 -15.44 13.16 -14.40
CA ILE A 107 -15.97 12.35 -13.32
C ILE A 107 -17.45 12.09 -13.55
N SER A 108 -17.85 10.84 -13.47
CA SER A 108 -19.25 10.41 -13.53
C SER A 108 -19.50 9.24 -12.60
N THR A 109 -20.74 9.14 -12.12
CA THR A 109 -21.18 8.05 -11.22
C THR A 109 -20.91 6.68 -11.84
N GLN A 110 -20.38 5.80 -11.03
CA GLN A 110 -20.17 4.37 -11.32
C GLN A 110 -21.10 3.51 -10.44
N ASN A 111 -21.04 2.21 -10.63
CA ASN A 111 -21.65 1.21 -9.74
C ASN A 111 -20.68 0.02 -9.65
N ILE A 112 -19.78 0.10 -8.66
CA ILE A 112 -18.71 -0.88 -8.51
C ILE A 112 -18.94 -1.66 -7.22
N THR A 113 -18.75 -2.97 -7.30
CA THR A 113 -18.92 -3.86 -6.15
C THR A 113 -17.65 -4.66 -5.92
N PHE A 114 -17.20 -4.71 -4.67
CA PHE A 114 -16.15 -5.59 -4.20
C PHE A 114 -16.73 -6.58 -3.19
N THR A 115 -16.39 -7.85 -3.36
CA THR A 115 -16.75 -8.92 -2.42
C THR A 115 -15.46 -9.43 -1.79
N ILE A 116 -15.27 -9.15 -0.51
CA ILE A 116 -13.99 -9.27 0.20
C ILE A 116 -14.18 -10.21 1.39
N SER A 117 -13.20 -11.11 1.62
CA SER A 117 -13.16 -11.92 2.83
C SER A 117 -12.81 -11.06 4.05
N LEU A 118 -13.53 -11.23 5.15
CA LEU A 118 -13.14 -10.63 6.44
C LEU A 118 -11.89 -11.27 7.04
N ASN A 119 -11.52 -12.46 6.54
CA ASN A 119 -10.34 -13.18 6.96
C ASN A 119 -9.42 -13.39 5.76
N PRO A 120 -8.70 -12.34 5.31
CA PRO A 120 -7.77 -12.46 4.18
C PRO A 120 -6.65 -13.43 4.52
N THR A 121 -6.23 -14.19 3.52
CA THR A 121 -5.16 -15.17 3.63
C THR A 121 -4.26 -15.08 2.40
N GLU A 122 -3.00 -15.37 2.59
CA GLU A 122 -2.05 -15.46 1.49
C GLU A 122 -2.48 -16.51 0.46
N ALA A 123 -2.52 -16.14 -0.81
CA ALA A 123 -2.82 -17.06 -1.90
C ALA A 123 -1.64 -18.00 -2.15
N ALA A 124 -1.93 -19.31 -2.29
CA ALA A 124 -0.90 -20.31 -2.62
C ALA A 124 -0.23 -20.06 -3.98
N ASN A 125 -1.00 -19.51 -4.92
CA ASN A 125 -0.49 -19.07 -6.23
C ASN A 125 -0.73 -17.57 -6.36
N LYS A 126 0.34 -16.81 -6.56
CA LYS A 126 0.27 -15.36 -6.76
C LYS A 126 -0.02 -15.07 -8.23
N GLU A 127 -0.89 -14.11 -8.46
CA GLU A 127 -1.25 -13.66 -9.80
C GLU A 127 -1.06 -12.14 -9.88
N ALA A 128 -0.61 -11.67 -11.04
CA ALA A 128 -0.50 -10.22 -11.28
C ALA A 128 -1.90 -9.58 -11.29
N THR A 129 -2.01 -8.39 -10.72
CA THR A 129 -3.25 -7.62 -10.76
C THR A 129 -3.61 -7.20 -12.19
N ASN A 130 -4.88 -7.31 -12.54
CA ASN A 130 -5.39 -6.82 -13.81
C ASN A 130 -5.43 -5.27 -13.84
N LEU A 131 -5.50 -4.71 -15.05
CA LEU A 131 -5.89 -3.30 -15.21
C LEU A 131 -7.34 -3.10 -14.76
N GLY A 132 -7.60 -1.95 -14.15
CA GLY A 132 -8.91 -1.61 -13.59
C GLY A 132 -8.91 -1.62 -12.06
N PRO A 133 -10.10 -1.59 -11.43
CA PRO A 133 -10.20 -1.54 -9.97
C PRO A 133 -9.59 -2.75 -9.28
N ILE A 134 -8.66 -2.52 -8.37
CA ILE A 134 -8.03 -3.54 -7.51
C ILE A 134 -8.40 -3.38 -6.04
N GLY A 135 -9.13 -2.34 -5.67
CA GLY A 135 -9.54 -2.07 -4.31
C GLY A 135 -10.39 -0.81 -4.19
N ILE A 136 -10.82 -0.54 -2.97
CA ILE A 136 -11.65 0.61 -2.59
C ILE A 136 -10.94 1.45 -1.54
N SER A 137 -10.81 2.74 -1.79
CA SER A 137 -10.26 3.67 -0.81
C SER A 137 -11.30 4.09 0.22
N ARG A 138 -10.83 4.65 1.34
CA ARG A 138 -11.67 5.09 2.46
C ARG A 138 -12.72 6.13 2.06
N ASN A 139 -12.51 6.91 1.01
CA ASN A 139 -13.53 7.86 0.49
C ASN A 139 -14.37 7.28 -0.66
N GLY A 140 -14.23 6.00 -0.98
CA GLY A 140 -15.04 5.31 -1.98
C GLY A 140 -14.49 5.32 -3.40
N VAL A 141 -13.43 6.06 -3.67
CA VAL A 141 -12.71 6.02 -4.95
C VAL A 141 -11.95 4.71 -5.08
N VAL A 142 -11.89 4.14 -6.27
CA VAL A 142 -11.19 2.88 -6.48
C VAL A 142 -9.68 3.06 -6.61
N PHE A 143 -8.93 2.07 -6.13
CA PHE A 143 -7.52 1.90 -6.43
C PHE A 143 -7.34 1.16 -7.74
N PHE A 144 -6.38 1.59 -8.53
CA PHE A 144 -5.83 0.88 -9.68
C PHE A 144 -4.40 0.43 -9.37
N ASN A 145 -3.88 -0.50 -10.15
CA ASN A 145 -2.49 -0.92 -10.02
C ASN A 145 -1.51 0.16 -10.53
N GLN A 146 -0.21 -0.10 -10.40
CA GLN A 146 0.89 0.81 -10.74
C GLN A 146 1.11 1.01 -12.25
N TYR A 147 0.21 0.53 -13.10
CA TYR A 147 0.39 0.58 -14.55
C TYR A 147 -0.70 1.39 -15.24
N ALA A 148 -0.28 2.10 -16.29
CA ALA A 148 -1.20 2.73 -17.26
C ALA A 148 -1.71 1.71 -18.29
N GLY A 149 -2.94 1.90 -18.75
CA GLY A 149 -3.50 1.16 -19.90
C GLY A 149 -3.07 1.77 -21.25
N PRO A 150 -3.16 0.96 -22.32
CA PRO A 150 -3.20 -0.49 -22.33
C PRO A 150 -1.81 -1.15 -22.20
N ASN A 151 -1.77 -2.45 -21.96
CA ASN A 151 -0.53 -3.25 -21.95
C ASN A 151 0.46 -2.91 -20.82
N ASN A 152 -0.04 -2.55 -19.63
CA ASN A 152 0.78 -2.32 -18.43
C ASN A 152 1.93 -1.37 -18.68
N GLN A 153 1.64 -0.19 -19.23
CA GLN A 153 2.64 0.84 -19.48
C GLN A 153 3.07 1.49 -18.15
N PRO A 154 4.31 1.97 -18.03
CA PRO A 154 4.69 2.83 -16.90
C PRO A 154 3.82 4.10 -16.85
N LEU A 155 3.56 4.60 -15.64
CA LEU A 155 2.77 5.83 -15.42
C LEU A 155 3.47 7.14 -15.88
N THR A 156 4.65 7.07 -16.48
CA THR A 156 5.51 8.23 -16.81
C THR A 156 4.82 9.35 -17.59
N ASN A 157 3.83 9.02 -18.43
CA ASN A 157 3.05 10.01 -19.16
C ASN A 157 1.71 10.28 -18.45
N GLU A 158 1.07 9.25 -17.93
CA GLU A 158 -0.27 9.32 -17.34
C GLU A 158 -0.28 10.17 -16.07
N ILE A 159 0.81 10.15 -15.29
CA ILE A 159 0.99 10.98 -14.10
C ILE A 159 0.81 12.49 -14.39
N ASN A 160 1.01 12.94 -15.63
CA ASN A 160 0.77 14.34 -16.02
C ASN A 160 -0.73 14.68 -16.13
N SER A 161 -1.61 13.70 -16.04
CA SER A 161 -3.05 13.92 -15.96
C SER A 161 -3.63 13.72 -14.56
N PHE A 162 -2.81 13.44 -13.55
CA PHE A 162 -3.30 13.36 -12.17
C PHE A 162 -3.56 14.76 -11.63
N ASP A 163 -4.72 14.95 -11.03
CA ASP A 163 -5.09 16.23 -10.44
C ASP A 163 -4.30 16.55 -9.15
N GLN A 164 -4.66 17.59 -8.44
CA GLN A 164 -3.99 18.00 -7.20
C GLN A 164 -4.06 16.96 -6.08
N TRP A 165 -4.92 15.94 -6.21
CA TRP A 165 -5.08 14.84 -5.26
C TRP A 165 -4.54 13.51 -5.76
N LEU A 166 -3.78 13.54 -6.87
CA LEU A 166 -3.11 12.43 -7.52
C LEU A 166 -4.04 11.33 -8.05
N GLY A 167 -5.24 11.72 -8.45
CA GLY A 167 -6.18 10.88 -9.17
C GLY A 167 -6.63 11.49 -10.49
N HIS A 168 -7.30 10.70 -11.32
CA HIS A 168 -7.87 11.14 -12.57
C HIS A 168 -8.97 10.19 -13.08
N PRO A 169 -9.88 10.63 -13.98
CA PRO A 169 -10.87 9.75 -14.57
C PRO A 169 -10.37 9.08 -15.85
N GLN A 170 -10.70 7.78 -16.04
CA GLN A 170 -10.61 7.12 -17.34
C GLN A 170 -11.78 7.50 -18.27
N ASN A 171 -11.83 6.92 -19.48
CA ASN A 171 -12.81 7.26 -20.53
C ASN A 171 -14.27 7.02 -20.15
N THR A 172 -14.57 6.17 -19.17
CA THR A 172 -15.92 5.95 -18.64
C THR A 172 -16.33 6.96 -17.58
N GLY A 173 -15.43 7.87 -17.21
CA GLY A 173 -15.63 8.81 -16.11
C GLY A 173 -15.33 8.22 -14.72
N GLN A 174 -14.80 7.02 -14.65
CA GLN A 174 -14.35 6.38 -13.42
C GLN A 174 -13.09 7.07 -12.90
N TYR A 175 -13.21 7.78 -11.77
CA TYR A 175 -12.07 8.41 -11.11
C TYR A 175 -11.32 7.37 -10.28
N HIS A 176 -9.99 7.42 -10.26
CA HIS A 176 -9.19 6.42 -9.56
C HIS A 176 -7.82 6.94 -9.13
N TYR A 177 -7.22 6.23 -8.16
CA TYR A 177 -5.87 6.46 -7.69
C TYR A 177 -4.94 5.34 -8.18
N HIS A 178 -3.80 5.69 -8.76
CA HIS A 178 -2.71 4.76 -9.08
C HIS A 178 -1.58 4.82 -8.07
N ILE A 179 -1.49 5.93 -7.37
CA ILE A 179 -0.45 6.24 -6.39
C ILE A 179 -1.11 6.79 -5.14
N GLU A 180 -0.33 7.20 -4.17
CA GLU A 180 -0.76 7.74 -2.90
C GLU A 180 -1.87 8.81 -3.04
N PRO A 181 -3.06 8.57 -2.46
CA PRO A 181 -4.17 9.52 -2.52
C PRO A 181 -3.97 10.67 -1.52
N THR A 182 -3.30 11.73 -1.94
CA THR A 182 -2.91 12.84 -1.05
C THR A 182 -4.08 13.52 -0.36
N TYR A 183 -5.30 13.44 -0.92
CA TYR A 183 -6.50 13.92 -0.22
C TYR A 183 -6.73 13.13 1.07
N LEU A 184 -6.62 11.80 1.04
CA LEU A 184 -6.82 10.96 2.22
C LEU A 184 -5.72 11.17 3.24
N ILE A 185 -4.47 11.27 2.80
CA ILE A 185 -3.33 11.61 3.67
C ILE A 185 -3.57 12.92 4.41
N ASN A 186 -4.01 13.96 3.69
CA ASN A 186 -4.31 15.26 4.30
C ASN A 186 -5.48 15.23 5.29
N GLN A 187 -6.42 14.28 5.14
CA GLN A 187 -7.57 14.14 6.02
C GLN A 187 -7.28 13.29 7.25
N PHE A 188 -6.47 12.24 7.12
CA PHE A 188 -6.37 11.18 8.12
C PHE A 188 -4.95 11.01 8.69
N GLY A 189 -3.92 11.49 8.02
CA GLY A 189 -2.51 11.34 8.42
C GLY A 189 -1.71 10.44 7.49
N ASP A 190 -0.38 10.58 7.59
CA ASP A 190 0.57 9.88 6.72
C ASP A 190 0.72 8.37 7.08
N ASP A 191 0.22 7.94 8.23
CA ASP A 191 0.23 6.56 8.75
C ASP A 191 -1.17 5.92 8.77
N ALA A 192 -2.19 6.65 8.28
CA ALA A 192 -3.57 6.24 8.41
C ALA A 192 -3.97 5.14 7.42
N PHE A 193 -5.01 4.39 7.78
CA PHE A 193 -5.72 3.51 6.88
C PHE A 193 -6.32 4.28 5.70
N LEU A 194 -5.98 3.88 4.48
CA LEU A 194 -6.44 4.52 3.24
C LEU A 194 -7.50 3.73 2.48
N GLY A 195 -7.60 2.42 2.72
CA GLY A 195 -8.59 1.58 2.06
C GLY A 195 -8.26 0.09 2.08
N LEU A 196 -9.05 -0.68 1.33
CA LEU A 196 -8.92 -2.13 1.20
C LEU A 196 -8.67 -2.54 -0.24
N LEU A 197 -7.76 -3.48 -0.46
CA LEU A 197 -7.64 -4.19 -1.72
C LEU A 197 -8.70 -5.29 -1.84
N ALA A 198 -8.96 -5.74 -3.06
CA ALA A 198 -9.99 -6.74 -3.35
C ALA A 198 -9.68 -8.13 -2.77
N ASP A 199 -8.41 -8.40 -2.43
CA ASP A 199 -7.97 -9.59 -1.71
C ASP A 199 -8.14 -9.51 -0.18
N GLY A 200 -8.54 -8.34 0.33
CA GLY A 200 -8.84 -8.10 1.73
C GLY A 200 -7.69 -7.52 2.55
N PHE A 201 -6.54 -7.27 1.95
CA PHE A 201 -5.45 -6.62 2.66
C PHE A 201 -5.60 -5.10 2.66
N PRO A 202 -5.33 -4.44 3.82
CA PRO A 202 -5.45 -2.99 3.93
C PRO A 202 -4.32 -2.25 3.23
N VAL A 203 -4.61 -1.00 2.87
CA VAL A 203 -3.64 -0.02 2.36
C VAL A 203 -3.51 1.09 3.39
N TYR A 204 -2.29 1.39 3.78
CA TYR A 204 -1.95 2.48 4.70
C TYR A 204 -1.16 3.59 3.99
N GLY A 205 -0.99 4.70 4.69
CA GLY A 205 -0.13 5.80 4.27
C GLY A 205 1.36 5.43 4.29
N PRO A 206 2.24 6.34 3.80
CA PRO A 206 3.64 6.03 3.56
C PRO A 206 4.54 6.02 4.81
N LEU A 207 3.98 6.31 6.01
CA LEU A 207 4.76 6.34 7.24
C LEU A 207 4.39 5.17 8.17
N GLU A 208 5.42 4.64 8.84
CA GLU A 208 5.30 3.76 10.00
C GLU A 208 6.26 4.21 11.09
N ASP A 209 5.77 4.38 12.31
CA ASP A 209 6.57 4.87 13.46
C ASP A 209 7.35 6.15 13.12
N GLY A 210 6.81 7.01 12.24
CA GLY A 210 7.43 8.25 11.79
C GLY A 210 8.54 8.07 10.74
N MET A 211 8.74 6.87 10.21
CA MET A 211 9.69 6.57 9.14
C MET A 211 8.95 6.34 7.82
N THR A 212 9.49 6.88 6.73
CA THR A 212 8.94 6.63 5.41
C THR A 212 9.27 5.21 4.96
N ILE A 213 8.23 4.44 4.62
CA ILE A 213 8.36 3.11 4.03
C ILE A 213 8.77 3.24 2.56
N THR A 214 9.73 2.43 2.15
CA THR A 214 10.28 2.41 0.79
C THR A 214 10.15 1.01 0.18
N ASN A 215 10.37 0.88 -1.12
CA ASN A 215 10.34 -0.42 -1.81
C ASN A 215 11.31 -1.46 -1.22
N SER A 216 12.34 -1.03 -0.49
CA SER A 216 13.28 -1.95 0.18
C SER A 216 12.75 -2.53 1.48
N ASP A 217 11.68 -1.95 2.01
CA ASP A 217 11.01 -2.36 3.24
C ASP A 217 9.81 -3.30 2.93
N LEU A 218 9.48 -3.44 1.65
CA LEU A 218 8.38 -4.23 1.14
C LEU A 218 8.89 -5.48 0.39
N ASP A 219 8.07 -6.51 0.34
CA ASP A 219 8.35 -7.73 -0.43
C ASP A 219 8.09 -7.54 -1.95
N GLU A 220 8.19 -8.62 -2.71
CA GLU A 220 7.97 -8.59 -4.17
C GLU A 220 6.50 -8.31 -4.59
N TYR A 221 5.57 -8.34 -3.64
CA TYR A 221 4.14 -8.02 -3.84
C TYR A 221 3.79 -6.62 -3.34
N HIS A 222 4.80 -5.82 -2.97
CA HIS A 222 4.67 -4.46 -2.46
C HIS A 222 3.90 -4.36 -1.14
N GLY A 223 4.09 -5.33 -0.26
CA GLY A 223 3.54 -5.34 1.08
C GLY A 223 4.53 -5.88 2.10
N HIS A 224 4.17 -5.77 3.37
CA HIS A 224 4.88 -6.37 4.48
C HIS A 224 3.94 -6.60 5.67
N VAL A 225 4.42 -7.29 6.70
CA VAL A 225 3.68 -7.47 7.95
C VAL A 225 4.25 -6.53 8.99
N SER A 226 3.43 -5.60 9.47
CA SER A 226 3.77 -4.76 10.62
C SER A 226 2.53 -4.41 11.45
N ALA A 227 2.75 -3.88 12.66
CA ALA A 227 1.68 -3.38 13.52
C ALA A 227 1.18 -2.02 13.03
N THR A 228 -0.13 -1.81 13.04
CA THR A 228 -0.77 -0.54 12.74
C THR A 228 -1.69 -0.13 13.89
N GLU A 229 -2.23 1.09 13.88
CA GLU A 229 -3.22 1.52 14.88
C GLU A 229 -4.43 0.55 14.92
N ASP A 230 -4.90 0.10 13.74
CA ASP A 230 -6.06 -0.78 13.63
C ASP A 230 -5.73 -2.25 13.91
N PHE A 231 -4.48 -2.65 13.73
CA PHE A 231 -3.99 -4.02 13.90
C PHE A 231 -2.70 -4.06 14.75
N PRO A 232 -2.80 -3.89 16.07
CA PRO A 232 -1.63 -3.80 16.95
C PRO A 232 -0.81 -5.11 17.04
N ASN A 233 -1.38 -6.23 16.59
CA ASN A 233 -0.67 -7.52 16.50
C ASN A 233 -0.06 -7.76 15.10
N GLY A 234 -0.13 -6.78 14.23
CA GLY A 234 0.34 -6.86 12.86
C GLY A 234 -0.67 -7.44 11.88
N ILE A 235 -0.63 -6.94 10.66
CA ILE A 235 -1.34 -7.45 9.48
C ILE A 235 -0.45 -7.25 8.26
N TYR A 236 -0.57 -8.14 7.26
CA TYR A 236 0.03 -7.87 5.96
C TYR A 236 -0.71 -6.70 5.29
N HIS A 237 0.02 -5.70 4.82
CA HIS A 237 -0.56 -4.53 4.18
C HIS A 237 0.40 -3.88 3.19
#